data_fc8770ea78eb0869267ee7114229d948
#
_entry.id   fc8770ea78eb0869267ee7114229d948
#
_cell.length_a   1.000
_cell.length_b   1.000
_cell.length_c   1.000
_cell.angle_alpha   90.00
_cell.angle_beta   90.00
_cell.angle_gamma   90.00
#
_symmetry.space_group_name_H-M   'P 1'
#
loop_
_entity.id
_entity.type
_entity.pdbx_description
1 polymer ?
#
loop_
_entity_poly.entity_id
_entity_poly.type
_entity_poly.pdbx_seq_one_letter_code
_entity_poly.pdbx_strand_id
1 'polypeptide(L)'
;MSTLFINACIRPQSRTLKLAKELLVKLEKETGAPAEVLNLEKEHITPLTVEQLQKRDSALENGDFSDPYFSYAKQFAEADIIVMAVPYWDLSFPALVKLYFEATSVCGITFRYTPEGYPQGLCKAKKFYYVTTSGGFIGDLDFGFQYAKALTTKLYGIPDVECIRKEGLDIVAAK
;
A
#
# COMPACT_ATOMS: atom_id res chain seq x y z
N MET A 1 11.29 -4.79 -14.60
CA MET A 1 10.45 -3.99 -13.68
C MET A 1 9.94 -4.91 -12.59
N SER A 2 10.14 -4.55 -11.34
CA SER A 2 9.68 -5.31 -10.17
C SER A 2 8.24 -4.90 -9.78
N THR A 3 7.42 -5.89 -9.44
CA THR A 3 6.06 -5.64 -8.92
C THR A 3 5.99 -6.13 -7.49
N LEU A 4 5.58 -5.24 -6.57
CA LEU A 4 5.26 -5.59 -5.19
C LEU A 4 3.75 -5.74 -5.05
N PHE A 5 3.29 -6.92 -4.64
CA PHE A 5 1.90 -7.19 -4.35
C PHE A 5 1.65 -7.26 -2.84
N ILE A 6 0.91 -6.29 -2.31
CA ILE A 6 0.55 -6.17 -0.90
C ILE A 6 -0.88 -6.68 -0.73
N ASN A 7 -1.03 -7.80 -0.05
CA ASN A 7 -2.32 -8.42 0.17
C ASN A 7 -2.82 -8.17 1.60
N ALA A 8 -3.88 -7.36 1.72
CA ALA A 8 -4.57 -7.10 2.99
C ALA A 8 -5.87 -7.92 3.15
N CYS A 9 -6.10 -8.90 2.28
CA CYS A 9 -7.31 -9.72 2.28
C CYS A 9 -7.13 -10.91 3.23
N ILE A 10 -7.88 -10.92 4.33
CA ILE A 10 -7.82 -12.00 5.34
C ILE A 10 -8.87 -13.11 5.11
N ARG A 11 -9.91 -12.87 4.30
CA ARG A 11 -10.92 -13.90 4.02
C ARG A 11 -10.40 -14.89 2.99
N PRO A 12 -10.52 -16.23 3.19
CA PRO A 12 -10.06 -17.25 2.24
C PRO A 12 -10.66 -17.09 0.84
N GLN A 13 -11.93 -16.66 0.76
CA GLN A 13 -12.66 -16.46 -0.50
C GLN A 13 -12.82 -14.96 -0.81
N SER A 14 -11.77 -14.18 -0.67
CA SER A 14 -11.82 -12.74 -0.92
C SER A 14 -12.03 -12.43 -2.40
N ARG A 15 -13.12 -11.69 -2.68
CA ARG A 15 -13.43 -11.15 -4.03
C ARG A 15 -12.38 -10.11 -4.45
N THR A 16 -11.89 -9.33 -3.50
CA THR A 16 -10.81 -8.35 -3.73
C THR A 16 -9.52 -9.04 -4.14
N LEU A 17 -9.14 -10.12 -3.45
CA LEU A 17 -7.95 -10.90 -3.81
C LEU A 17 -8.08 -11.52 -5.20
N LYS A 18 -9.28 -12.02 -5.56
CA LYS A 18 -9.53 -12.55 -6.91
C LYS A 18 -9.32 -11.47 -7.98
N LEU A 19 -9.90 -10.29 -7.77
CA LEU A 19 -9.74 -9.16 -8.70
C LEU A 19 -8.27 -8.72 -8.83
N ALA A 20 -7.53 -8.67 -7.71
CA ALA A 20 -6.11 -8.34 -7.73
C ALA A 20 -5.28 -9.39 -8.49
N LYS A 21 -5.57 -10.68 -8.35
CA LYS A 21 -4.89 -11.75 -9.10
C LYS A 21 -5.11 -11.63 -10.60
N GLU A 22 -6.29 -11.20 -11.06
CA GLU A 22 -6.55 -10.92 -12.47
C GLU A 22 -5.63 -9.80 -13.02
N LEU A 23 -5.39 -8.76 -12.23
CA LEU A 23 -4.44 -7.70 -12.57
C LEU A 23 -3.00 -8.23 -12.58
N LEU A 24 -2.59 -8.99 -11.56
CA LEU A 24 -1.23 -9.51 -11.46
C LEU A 24 -0.84 -10.38 -12.65
N VAL A 25 -1.76 -11.21 -13.17
CA VAL A 25 -1.52 -12.01 -14.40
C VAL A 25 -1.24 -11.12 -15.61
N LYS A 26 -1.88 -9.95 -15.71
CA LYS A 26 -1.60 -8.99 -16.80
C LYS A 26 -0.23 -8.34 -16.62
N LEU A 27 0.06 -7.88 -15.40
CA LEU A 27 1.35 -7.24 -15.09
C LEU A 27 2.52 -8.20 -15.27
N GLU A 28 2.39 -9.47 -14.89
CA GLU A 28 3.42 -10.48 -15.10
C GLU A 28 3.74 -10.68 -16.59
N LYS A 29 2.72 -10.66 -17.46
CA LYS A 29 2.94 -10.71 -18.92
C LYS A 29 3.64 -9.47 -19.45
N GLU A 30 3.35 -8.29 -18.89
CA GLU A 30 3.94 -7.02 -19.30
C GLU A 30 5.38 -6.85 -18.79
N THR A 31 5.63 -7.25 -17.56
CA THR A 31 6.94 -7.07 -16.90
C THR A 31 7.92 -8.23 -17.15
N GLY A 32 7.40 -9.40 -17.53
CA GLY A 32 8.17 -10.63 -17.72
C GLY A 32 8.59 -11.30 -16.40
N ALA A 33 8.06 -10.87 -15.25
CA ALA A 33 8.41 -11.41 -13.94
C ALA A 33 7.19 -11.46 -13.01
N PRO A 34 7.09 -12.51 -12.14
CA PRO A 34 6.03 -12.58 -11.14
C PRO A 34 6.20 -11.48 -10.09
N ALA A 35 5.09 -11.09 -9.47
CA ALA A 35 5.11 -10.15 -8.36
C ALA A 35 5.72 -10.76 -7.10
N GLU A 36 6.50 -9.99 -6.37
CA GLU A 36 6.85 -10.27 -4.99
C GLU A 36 5.62 -10.10 -4.10
N VAL A 37 5.27 -11.11 -3.30
CA VAL A 37 4.01 -11.14 -2.55
C VAL A 37 4.24 -10.91 -1.07
N LEU A 38 3.62 -9.88 -0.52
CA LEU A 38 3.57 -9.57 0.90
C LEU A 38 2.13 -9.78 1.41
N ASN A 39 1.91 -10.80 2.26
CA ASN A 39 0.62 -11.05 2.88
C ASN A 39 0.58 -10.44 4.28
N LEU A 40 -0.09 -9.30 4.43
CA LEU A 40 -0.08 -8.53 5.70
C LEU A 40 -0.61 -9.32 6.91
N GLU A 41 -1.52 -10.27 6.69
CA GLU A 41 -2.02 -11.15 7.77
C GLU A 41 -0.91 -12.01 8.40
N LYS A 42 0.15 -12.30 7.65
CA LYS A 42 1.28 -13.12 8.11
C LYS A 42 2.42 -12.30 8.69
N GLU A 43 2.33 -10.98 8.59
CA GLU A 43 3.36 -10.06 9.04
C GLU A 43 3.09 -9.60 10.48
N HIS A 44 4.13 -9.47 11.27
CA HIS A 44 4.05 -8.98 12.64
C HIS A 44 4.20 -7.45 12.70
N ILE A 45 3.26 -6.72 12.05
CA ILE A 45 3.26 -5.26 12.07
C ILE A 45 2.45 -4.78 13.26
N THR A 46 3.10 -4.04 14.15
CA THR A 46 2.49 -3.48 15.38
C THR A 46 2.35 -1.96 15.27
N PRO A 47 1.45 -1.34 16.06
CA PRO A 47 1.44 0.11 16.20
C PRO A 47 2.81 0.65 16.64
N LEU A 48 3.14 1.85 16.17
CA LEU A 48 4.41 2.50 16.52
C LEU A 48 4.55 2.72 18.03
N THR A 49 5.71 2.37 18.56
CA THR A 49 6.11 2.62 19.93
C THR A 49 7.11 3.76 20.01
N VAL A 50 7.32 4.30 21.21
CA VAL A 50 8.36 5.32 21.45
C VAL A 50 9.74 4.82 21.03
N GLU A 51 10.07 3.56 21.35
CA GLU A 51 11.33 2.92 20.98
C GLU A 51 11.53 2.88 19.46
N GLN A 52 10.47 2.52 18.72
CA GLN A 52 10.51 2.48 17.25
C GLN A 52 10.66 3.87 16.64
N LEU A 53 10.05 4.91 17.24
CA LEU A 53 10.24 6.29 16.79
C LEU A 53 11.68 6.75 17.03
N GLN A 54 12.23 6.50 18.22
CA GLN A 54 13.64 6.81 18.54
C GLN A 54 14.62 6.09 17.59
N LYS A 55 14.33 4.83 17.23
CA LYS A 55 15.12 4.09 16.23
C LYS A 55 15.08 4.78 14.87
N ARG A 56 13.93 5.29 14.42
CA ARG A 56 13.79 6.04 13.16
C ARG A 56 14.59 7.35 13.18
N ASP A 57 14.49 8.09 14.29
CA ASP A 57 15.20 9.35 14.45
C ASP A 57 16.73 9.13 14.42
N SER A 58 17.22 8.14 15.17
CA SER A 58 18.65 7.78 15.18
C SER A 58 19.14 7.30 13.80
N ALA A 59 18.33 6.51 13.08
CA ALA A 59 18.69 6.05 11.74
C ALA A 59 18.76 7.22 10.74
N LEU A 60 17.85 8.20 10.86
CA LEU A 60 17.87 9.40 10.02
C LEU A 60 19.09 10.27 10.30
N GLU A 61 19.43 10.50 11.59
CA GLU A 61 20.58 11.30 12.01
C GLU A 61 21.91 10.70 11.54
N ASN A 62 22.04 9.37 11.64
CA ASN A 62 23.27 8.65 11.28
C ASN A 62 23.35 8.24 9.80
N GLY A 63 22.25 8.36 9.06
CA GLY A 63 22.13 7.86 7.68
C GLY A 63 22.19 6.33 7.57
N ASP A 64 21.96 5.61 8.67
CA ASP A 64 22.01 4.15 8.74
C ASP A 64 20.63 3.52 8.90
N PHE A 65 20.13 2.94 7.83
CA PHE A 65 18.87 2.19 7.79
C PHE A 65 19.12 0.67 7.64
N SER A 66 20.26 0.13 8.05
CA SER A 66 20.60 -1.30 7.88
C SER A 66 19.73 -2.24 8.71
N ASP A 67 19.13 -1.76 9.81
CA ASP A 67 18.27 -2.56 10.69
C ASP A 67 17.10 -3.19 9.92
N PRO A 68 16.82 -4.50 10.11
CA PRO A 68 15.68 -5.20 9.51
C PRO A 68 14.31 -4.56 9.77
N TYR A 69 14.18 -3.76 10.81
CA TYR A 69 12.99 -2.95 11.09
C TYR A 69 12.54 -2.11 9.87
N PHE A 70 13.47 -1.67 9.04
CA PHE A 70 13.19 -0.86 7.86
C PHE A 70 12.87 -1.67 6.60
N SER A 71 12.77 -3.00 6.68
CA SER A 71 12.58 -3.88 5.51
C SER A 71 11.34 -3.52 4.68
N TYR A 72 10.19 -3.26 5.34
CA TYR A 72 8.95 -2.89 4.63
C TYR A 72 9.08 -1.56 3.88
N ALA A 73 9.70 -0.56 4.51
CA ALA A 73 9.91 0.73 3.88
C ALA A 73 10.84 0.64 2.66
N LYS A 74 11.93 -0.14 2.79
CA LYS A 74 12.87 -0.40 1.67
C LYS A 74 12.20 -1.16 0.53
N GLN A 75 11.51 -2.26 0.84
CA GLN A 75 10.79 -3.05 -0.15
C GLN A 75 9.79 -2.20 -0.93
N PHE A 76 9.03 -1.36 -0.21
CA PHE A 76 8.07 -0.44 -0.83
C PHE A 76 8.75 0.61 -1.71
N ALA A 77 9.84 1.22 -1.22
CA ALA A 77 10.55 2.28 -1.94
C ALA A 77 11.25 1.78 -3.22
N GLU A 78 11.67 0.51 -3.23
CA GLU A 78 12.45 -0.08 -4.34
C GLU A 78 11.57 -0.68 -5.45
N ALA A 79 10.29 -0.94 -5.21
CA ALA A 79 9.38 -1.49 -6.21
C ALA A 79 9.13 -0.51 -7.36
N ASP A 80 9.03 -1.01 -8.60
CA ASP A 80 8.68 -0.21 -9.79
C ASP A 80 7.16 -0.05 -9.94
N ILE A 81 6.40 -1.10 -9.59
CA ILE A 81 4.93 -1.14 -9.59
C ILE A 81 4.46 -1.69 -8.26
N ILE A 82 3.44 -1.06 -7.68
CA ILE A 82 2.83 -1.52 -6.43
C ILE A 82 1.36 -1.85 -6.68
N VAL A 83 0.94 -3.04 -6.27
CA VAL A 83 -0.46 -3.48 -6.27
C VAL A 83 -0.87 -3.75 -4.84
N MET A 84 -1.89 -3.07 -4.35
CA MET A 84 -2.42 -3.29 -3.01
C MET A 84 -3.86 -3.79 -3.08
N ALA A 85 -4.11 -5.03 -2.62
CA ALA A 85 -5.44 -5.62 -2.52
C ALA A 85 -6.05 -5.31 -1.15
N VAL A 86 -7.09 -4.48 -1.13
CA VAL A 86 -7.64 -3.87 0.07
C VAL A 86 -9.16 -4.05 0.12
N PRO A 87 -9.69 -4.88 1.02
CA PRO A 87 -11.13 -4.97 1.22
C PRO A 87 -11.71 -3.63 1.68
N TYR A 88 -12.88 -3.26 1.17
CA TYR A 88 -13.59 -2.07 1.64
C TYR A 88 -14.30 -2.38 2.96
N TRP A 89 -13.79 -1.83 4.07
CA TRP A 89 -14.35 -1.97 5.40
C TRP A 89 -14.51 -0.59 6.05
N ASP A 90 -15.65 -0.39 6.71
CA ASP A 90 -15.91 0.80 7.53
C ASP A 90 -15.63 2.12 6.79
N LEU A 91 -16.12 2.21 5.53
CA LEU A 91 -15.90 3.32 4.59
C LEU A 91 -14.42 3.53 4.20
N SER A 92 -13.54 2.58 4.52
CA SER A 92 -12.10 2.68 4.34
C SER A 92 -11.48 1.30 4.09
N PHE A 93 -10.45 0.98 4.84
CA PHE A 93 -9.66 -0.25 4.77
C PHE A 93 -9.43 -0.86 6.18
N PRO A 94 -9.07 -2.16 6.26
CA PRO A 94 -8.69 -2.79 7.53
C PRO A 94 -7.55 -2.06 8.23
N ALA A 95 -7.56 -2.05 9.58
CA ALA A 95 -6.52 -1.43 10.40
C ALA A 95 -5.10 -1.88 10.02
N LEU A 96 -4.95 -3.13 9.57
CA LEU A 96 -3.69 -3.70 9.11
C LEU A 96 -3.04 -2.92 7.96
N VAL A 97 -3.85 -2.32 7.08
CA VAL A 97 -3.36 -1.44 6.00
C VAL A 97 -2.79 -0.15 6.58
N LYS A 98 -3.42 0.42 7.62
CA LYS A 98 -2.91 1.62 8.28
C LYS A 98 -1.58 1.34 8.98
N LEU A 99 -1.47 0.21 9.69
CA LEU A 99 -0.22 -0.23 10.31
C LEU A 99 0.90 -0.39 9.26
N TYR A 100 0.58 -0.99 8.11
CA TYR A 100 1.55 -1.14 7.03
C TYR A 100 2.00 0.22 6.47
N PHE A 101 1.08 1.17 6.25
CA PHE A 101 1.45 2.52 5.85
C PHE A 101 2.30 3.24 6.89
N GLU A 102 2.05 3.03 8.18
CA GLU A 102 2.91 3.56 9.24
C GLU A 102 4.30 2.91 9.22
N ALA A 103 4.38 1.60 8.99
CA ALA A 103 5.66 0.90 8.88
C ALA A 103 6.48 1.33 7.66
N THR A 104 5.83 1.72 6.57
CA THR A 104 6.49 2.18 5.34
C THR A 104 6.77 3.68 5.31
N SER A 105 6.06 4.51 6.10
CA SER A 105 6.29 5.96 6.17
C SER A 105 7.53 6.29 6.99
N VAL A 106 8.71 6.12 6.38
CA VAL A 106 10.01 6.36 7.03
C VAL A 106 10.75 7.48 6.30
N CYS A 107 11.02 8.58 7.03
CA CYS A 107 11.82 9.68 6.53
C CYS A 107 13.25 9.19 6.23
N GLY A 108 13.76 9.55 5.06
CA GLY A 108 15.05 9.06 4.55
C GLY A 108 14.95 7.79 3.68
N ILE A 109 13.80 7.09 3.66
CA ILE A 109 13.60 5.89 2.81
C ILE A 109 12.49 6.12 1.78
N THR A 110 11.26 6.38 2.22
CA THR A 110 10.11 6.55 1.31
C THR A 110 9.82 8.00 0.97
N PHE A 111 10.24 8.90 1.83
CA PHE A 111 10.16 10.35 1.63
C PHE A 111 11.22 11.09 2.45
N ARG A 112 11.36 12.39 2.18
CA ARG A 112 12.10 13.33 3.02
C ARG A 112 11.41 14.70 3.01
N TYR A 113 11.83 15.60 3.86
CA TYR A 113 11.42 17.01 3.79
C TYR A 113 12.47 17.85 3.09
N THR A 114 12.02 18.81 2.26
CA THR A 114 12.89 19.85 1.71
C THR A 114 13.26 20.85 2.80
N PRO A 115 14.28 21.71 2.60
CA PRO A 115 14.61 22.78 3.54
C PRO A 115 13.44 23.72 3.86
N GLU A 116 12.49 23.87 2.91
CA GLU A 116 11.29 24.69 3.04
C GLU A 116 10.14 23.95 3.78
N GLY A 117 10.37 22.69 4.21
CA GLY A 117 9.40 21.89 4.97
C GLY A 117 8.37 21.13 4.13
N TYR A 118 8.53 21.03 2.80
CA TYR A 118 7.64 20.27 1.95
C TYR A 118 8.08 18.81 1.82
N PRO A 119 7.14 17.83 1.78
CA PRO A 119 7.48 16.44 1.53
C PRO A 119 7.98 16.24 0.10
N GLN A 120 9.04 15.48 -0.04
CA GLN A 120 9.59 15.00 -1.30
C GLN A 120 9.65 13.48 -1.27
N GLY A 121 8.94 12.80 -2.20
CA GLY A 121 8.92 11.36 -2.28
C GLY A 121 10.24 10.78 -2.80
N LEU A 122 10.58 9.60 -2.30
CA LEU A 122 11.80 8.86 -2.64
C LEU A 122 11.51 7.50 -3.25
N CYS A 123 10.24 7.08 -3.35
CA CYS A 123 9.86 5.79 -3.92
C CYS A 123 10.12 5.75 -5.43
N LYS A 124 10.60 4.61 -5.92
CA LYS A 124 10.88 4.37 -7.35
C LYS A 124 9.61 4.10 -8.17
N ALA A 125 8.55 3.63 -7.52
CA ALA A 125 7.33 3.22 -8.19
C ALA A 125 6.78 4.30 -9.12
N LYS A 126 6.44 3.89 -10.33
CA LYS A 126 5.78 4.75 -11.34
C LYS A 126 4.27 4.58 -11.33
N LYS A 127 3.80 3.46 -10.78
CA LYS A 127 2.38 3.11 -10.74
C LYS A 127 2.02 2.45 -9.42
N PHE A 128 0.90 2.89 -8.84
CA PHE A 128 0.27 2.28 -7.68
C PHE A 128 -1.18 1.90 -8.03
N TYR A 129 -1.51 0.62 -7.87
CA TYR A 129 -2.87 0.11 -8.04
C TYR A 129 -3.50 -0.16 -6.67
N TYR A 130 -4.60 0.50 -6.38
CA TYR A 130 -5.46 0.21 -5.24
C TYR A 130 -6.62 -0.66 -5.72
N VAL A 131 -6.63 -1.94 -5.34
CA VAL A 131 -7.66 -2.88 -5.77
C VAL A 131 -8.62 -3.13 -4.63
N THR A 132 -9.92 -2.86 -4.84
CA THR A 132 -10.93 -3.01 -3.78
C THR A 132 -12.25 -3.58 -4.31
N THR A 133 -13.02 -4.19 -3.41
CA THR A 133 -14.39 -4.63 -3.70
C THR A 133 -15.29 -4.40 -2.49
N SER A 134 -16.58 -4.14 -2.75
CA SER A 134 -17.59 -4.00 -1.71
C SER A 134 -18.87 -4.78 -2.05
N GLY A 135 -19.62 -5.17 -1.02
CA GLY A 135 -20.95 -5.77 -1.16
C GLY A 135 -22.00 -4.74 -1.61
N GLY A 136 -21.98 -3.55 -1.00
CA GLY A 136 -22.81 -2.40 -1.36
C GLY A 136 -22.09 -1.42 -2.30
N PHE A 137 -22.77 -0.32 -2.61
CA PHE A 137 -22.16 0.79 -3.35
C PHE A 137 -21.24 1.62 -2.44
N ILE A 138 -20.08 2.01 -2.96
CA ILE A 138 -19.10 2.87 -2.28
C ILE A 138 -19.43 4.34 -2.54
N GLY A 139 -19.73 4.71 -3.80
CA GLY A 139 -19.97 6.10 -4.19
C GLY A 139 -18.81 7.02 -3.82
N ASP A 140 -19.12 8.12 -3.15
CA ASP A 140 -18.15 9.13 -2.71
C ASP A 140 -17.50 8.81 -1.34
N LEU A 141 -17.90 7.71 -0.71
CA LEU A 141 -17.44 7.32 0.63
C LEU A 141 -16.16 6.44 0.60
N ASP A 142 -15.32 6.61 -0.40
CA ASP A 142 -14.07 5.86 -0.54
C ASP A 142 -12.90 6.56 0.18
N PHE A 143 -12.99 6.68 1.48
CA PHE A 143 -11.93 7.30 2.28
C PHE A 143 -10.64 6.48 2.30
N GLY A 144 -10.74 5.17 2.09
CA GLY A 144 -9.57 4.29 1.99
C GLY A 144 -8.71 4.60 0.77
N PHE A 145 -9.32 4.68 -0.41
CA PHE A 145 -8.61 5.04 -1.63
C PHE A 145 -8.14 6.49 -1.61
N GLN A 146 -8.97 7.42 -1.14
CA GLN A 146 -8.58 8.83 -1.03
C GLN A 146 -7.36 9.01 -0.14
N TYR A 147 -7.31 8.33 1.00
CA TYR A 147 -6.13 8.32 1.89
C TYR A 147 -4.90 7.72 1.20
N ALA A 148 -5.03 6.52 0.63
CA ALA A 148 -3.92 5.84 -0.05
C ALA A 148 -3.38 6.68 -1.20
N LYS A 149 -4.26 7.29 -2.02
CA LYS A 149 -3.88 8.18 -3.12
C LYS A 149 -3.14 9.41 -2.60
N ALA A 150 -3.65 10.08 -1.57
CA ALA A 150 -3.00 11.25 -1.00
C ALA A 150 -1.60 10.90 -0.47
N LEU A 151 -1.48 9.82 0.30
CA LEU A 151 -0.22 9.38 0.87
C LEU A 151 0.79 9.03 -0.21
N THR A 152 0.41 8.19 -1.18
CA THR A 152 1.33 7.70 -2.21
C THR A 152 1.74 8.78 -3.19
N THR A 153 0.85 9.72 -3.54
CA THR A 153 1.20 10.82 -4.46
C THR A 153 1.95 11.95 -3.76
N LYS A 154 1.49 12.37 -2.57
CA LYS A 154 2.00 13.58 -1.92
C LYS A 154 3.21 13.33 -1.04
N LEU A 155 3.26 12.18 -0.38
CA LEU A 155 4.36 11.84 0.51
C LEU A 155 5.39 10.96 -0.19
N TYR A 156 4.98 9.89 -0.88
CA TYR A 156 5.91 8.93 -1.49
C TYR A 156 6.34 9.29 -2.92
N GLY A 157 5.66 10.24 -3.56
CA GLY A 157 6.03 10.75 -4.89
C GLY A 157 5.66 9.85 -6.06
N ILE A 158 4.71 8.92 -5.89
CA ILE A 158 4.25 8.04 -6.97
C ILE A 158 3.29 8.81 -7.89
N PRO A 159 3.64 9.01 -9.18
CA PRO A 159 2.88 9.94 -10.04
C PRO A 159 1.54 9.39 -10.51
N ASP A 160 1.42 8.08 -10.68
CA ASP A 160 0.23 7.44 -11.24
C ASP A 160 -0.41 6.48 -10.23
N VAL A 161 -1.61 6.84 -9.77
CA VAL A 161 -2.37 6.07 -8.76
C VAL A 161 -3.76 5.78 -9.30
N GLU A 162 -4.05 4.49 -9.46
CA GLU A 162 -5.30 3.99 -10.04
C GLU A 162 -6.09 3.15 -9.05
N CYS A 163 -7.42 3.37 -8.99
CA CYS A 163 -8.34 2.52 -8.25
C CYS A 163 -9.03 1.53 -9.19
N ILE A 164 -8.81 0.25 -8.96
CA ILE A 164 -9.54 -0.83 -9.62
C ILE A 164 -10.57 -1.34 -8.62
N ARG A 165 -11.85 -1.04 -8.85
CA ARG A 165 -12.91 -1.42 -7.90
C ARG A 165 -14.07 -2.12 -8.57
N LYS A 166 -14.68 -3.05 -7.82
CA LYS A 166 -16.00 -3.64 -8.10
C LYS A 166 -16.87 -3.46 -6.87
N GLU A 167 -18.03 -2.86 -7.04
CA GLU A 167 -18.99 -2.56 -5.97
C GLU A 167 -20.36 -3.18 -6.25
N GLY A 168 -21.25 -3.21 -5.25
CA GLY A 168 -22.60 -3.78 -5.40
C GLY A 168 -22.63 -5.30 -5.53
N LEU A 169 -21.59 -6.00 -5.09
CA LEU A 169 -21.44 -7.45 -5.33
C LEU A 169 -22.41 -8.31 -4.52
N ASP A 170 -23.10 -7.76 -3.51
CA ASP A 170 -24.14 -8.42 -2.72
C ASP A 170 -25.55 -7.94 -3.10
N ILE A 171 -25.65 -7.00 -4.07
CA ILE A 171 -26.95 -6.49 -4.50
C ILE A 171 -27.55 -7.48 -5.49
N VAL A 172 -28.58 -8.18 -5.04
CA VAL A 172 -29.39 -9.00 -5.92
C VAL A 172 -30.36 -8.06 -6.64
N ALA A 173 -30.31 -8.03 -7.98
CA ALA A 173 -31.29 -7.31 -8.75
C ALA A 173 -32.69 -7.85 -8.32
N ALA A 174 -33.57 -6.96 -7.88
CA ALA A 174 -34.95 -7.31 -7.61
C ALA A 174 -35.53 -7.96 -8.88
N LYS A 175 -35.96 -9.23 -8.76
CA LYS A 175 -36.61 -9.94 -9.83
C LYS A 175 -38.01 -9.36 -10.08
#